data_d8bd76ad2f4c8f49666d8b73ec790d4e
#
_entry.id   d8bd76ad2f4c8f49666d8b73ec790d4e
#
_cell.length_a   1.000
_cell.length_b   1.000
_cell.length_c   1.000
_cell.angle_alpha   90.00
_cell.angle_beta   90.00
_cell.angle_gamma   90.00
#
_symmetry.space_group_name_H-M   'P 1'
#
loop_
_entity.id
_entity.type
_entity.pdbx_description
1 polymer ?
#
loop_
_entity_poly.entity_id
_entity_poly.type
_entity_poly.pdbx_seq_one_letter_code
_entity_poly.pdbx_strand_id
1 'polypeptide(L)'
;MIRLATVFSGIGAIEHALDRMGLEHKLVFACDNGDVDILSKKVTISNSESLKSEFEKISKDVEKLKISSKKFNDYKEEILDKYSLVKDLYNEIINNNLVDKVLNKKMNDISAQISMLYEKIKTLQILIELNEIKDYDKRKEFVDKLYVNKEKQNKVMQSYLANYNLDKKHFHWNVSFLDGNQYKNQVDLFVGGSPCQSFSLVGKQRGLSDTRGTLFYEFARLVNEIKPKVFIYENVKAVLSNDNGRTWQTMSNVFTDLNYNWSYKVLNAKDYGIPQNRERIFVVGFRKDLKLKSDFEFPKTQTLQKKMQDFLLDNVSGKYYLPPKGVDFVTSEKNLTKRFTQIDGEVQLCQKKNQQFNWHGDFVFVEENKDIEKTMKDLEKYFLSEKVEKYVLSSGTKGFYSKPKTDLEIARPLLTTMHKMHRAGVDNYVTTQGRLRKLTPRECLRLMGFCDSFKIEVSDTAMYQQAGNSIVVDVLIAIMKQILKSYDF
;
A
#
# COMPACT_ATOMS: atom_id res chain seq x y z
N MET A 1 20.34 12.37 17.57
CA MET A 1 19.10 11.53 17.68
C MET A 1 18.02 12.08 16.78
N ILE A 2 17.56 11.31 15.79
CA ILE A 2 16.54 11.73 14.78
C ILE A 2 15.13 11.55 15.37
N ARG A 3 14.31 12.60 15.39
CA ARG A 3 12.88 12.51 15.76
C ARG A 3 12.07 12.14 14.53
N LEU A 4 11.64 10.87 14.47
CA LEU A 4 10.94 10.28 13.33
C LEU A 4 9.43 10.26 13.55
N ALA A 5 8.66 10.63 12.55
CA ALA A 5 7.23 10.36 12.47
C ALA A 5 6.86 9.77 11.10
N THR A 6 5.88 8.87 11.09
CA THR A 6 5.46 8.19 9.87
C THR A 6 3.95 8.16 9.71
N VAL A 7 3.50 8.24 8.45
CA VAL A 7 2.09 8.03 8.08
C VAL A 7 2.02 7.03 6.92
N PHE A 8 0.95 6.27 6.86
CA PHE A 8 0.89 5.06 6.03
C PHE A 8 2.07 4.15 6.39
N SER A 9 2.30 4.04 7.70
CA SER A 9 3.55 3.53 8.29
C SER A 9 3.84 2.10 7.88
N GLY A 10 2.82 1.33 7.54
CA GLY A 10 2.96 -0.07 7.18
C GLY A 10 3.69 -0.84 8.27
N ILE A 11 4.68 -1.61 7.89
CA ILE A 11 5.50 -2.40 8.82
C ILE A 11 6.81 -1.70 9.24
N GLY A 12 6.91 -0.38 9.06
CA GLY A 12 8.05 0.39 9.56
C GLY A 12 9.32 0.25 8.75
N ALA A 13 9.26 0.48 7.44
CA ALA A 13 10.42 0.34 6.57
C ALA A 13 11.52 1.36 6.86
N ILE A 14 11.18 2.60 7.19
CA ILE A 14 12.15 3.64 7.53
C ILE A 14 12.75 3.42 8.92
N GLU A 15 11.92 2.98 9.88
CA GLU A 15 12.37 2.58 11.21
C GLU A 15 13.43 1.48 11.08
N HIS A 16 13.13 0.46 10.29
CA HIS A 16 14.07 -0.63 10.04
C HIS A 16 15.33 -0.18 9.30
N ALA A 17 15.21 0.80 8.40
CA ALA A 17 16.36 1.39 7.72
C ALA A 17 17.29 2.12 8.70
N LEU A 18 16.74 2.92 9.62
CA LEU A 18 17.51 3.63 10.63
C LEU A 18 18.20 2.67 11.61
N ASP A 19 17.49 1.61 12.05
CA ASP A 19 18.07 0.55 12.88
C ASP A 19 19.24 -0.16 12.18
N ARG A 20 19.08 -0.54 10.91
CA ARG A 20 20.15 -1.16 10.11
C ARG A 20 21.36 -0.24 9.87
N MET A 21 21.13 1.06 9.87
CA MET A 21 22.20 2.06 9.77
C MET A 21 22.86 2.36 11.11
N GLY A 22 22.36 1.82 12.23
CA GLY A 22 22.82 2.15 13.58
C GLY A 22 22.57 3.61 13.97
N LEU A 23 21.55 4.25 13.40
CA LEU A 23 21.23 5.65 13.66
C LEU A 23 20.28 5.77 14.85
N GLU A 24 20.71 6.48 15.87
CA GLU A 24 19.88 6.77 17.02
C GLU A 24 18.68 7.61 16.63
N HIS A 25 17.48 7.09 16.88
CA HIS A 25 16.24 7.77 16.56
C HIS A 25 15.17 7.56 17.63
N LYS A 26 14.21 8.48 17.67
CA LYS A 26 13.05 8.42 18.56
C LYS A 26 11.79 8.51 17.71
N LEU A 27 10.91 7.53 17.87
CA LEU A 27 9.59 7.56 17.26
C LEU A 27 8.71 8.58 17.97
N VAL A 28 8.24 9.59 17.25
CA VAL A 28 7.31 10.61 17.76
C VAL A 28 5.89 10.09 17.65
N PHE A 29 5.53 9.61 16.47
CA PHE A 29 4.26 8.90 16.22
C PHE A 29 4.34 8.06 14.93
N ALA A 30 3.42 7.11 14.83
CA ALA A 30 3.12 6.38 13.60
C ALA A 30 1.61 6.42 13.33
N CYS A 31 1.20 6.37 12.06
CA CYS A 31 -0.20 6.39 11.68
C CYS A 31 -0.51 5.40 10.55
N ASP A 32 -1.39 4.44 10.82
CA ASP A 32 -1.87 3.48 9.82
C ASP A 32 -3.21 2.85 10.27
N ASN A 33 -4.20 2.82 9.39
CA ASN A 33 -5.49 2.23 9.73
C ASN A 33 -5.54 0.71 9.53
N GLY A 34 -4.51 0.11 8.93
CA GLY A 34 -4.43 -1.32 8.67
C GLY A 34 -5.56 -1.85 7.77
N ASP A 35 -6.07 -1.03 6.86
CA ASP A 35 -7.27 -1.28 6.04
C ASP A 35 -8.56 -1.49 6.88
N VAL A 36 -8.59 -1.05 8.14
CA VAL A 36 -9.80 -1.08 8.97
C VAL A 36 -10.70 0.09 8.60
N ASP A 37 -11.80 -0.23 7.96
CA ASP A 37 -12.79 0.75 7.52
C ASP A 37 -13.90 0.93 8.56
N ILE A 38 -14.15 2.18 8.97
CA ILE A 38 -15.25 2.59 9.86
C ILE A 38 -16.15 3.64 9.21
N LEU A 39 -15.78 4.11 8.03
CA LEU A 39 -16.43 5.25 7.37
C LEU A 39 -17.39 4.80 6.28
N SER A 40 -17.06 3.77 5.53
CA SER A 40 -17.87 3.34 4.40
C SER A 40 -19.18 2.70 4.87
N LYS A 41 -20.23 3.02 4.14
CA LYS A 41 -21.53 2.35 4.18
C LYS A 41 -21.83 1.82 2.79
N LYS A 42 -21.75 0.50 2.63
CA LYS A 42 -22.08 -0.12 1.36
C LYS A 42 -23.59 -0.01 1.11
N VAL A 43 -23.96 0.74 0.09
CA VAL A 43 -25.34 0.85 -0.38
C VAL A 43 -25.55 -0.09 -1.56
N THR A 44 -26.63 -0.87 -1.52
CA THR A 44 -27.03 -1.75 -2.63
C THR A 44 -28.44 -1.34 -3.07
N ILE A 45 -28.57 -0.89 -4.31
CA ILE A 45 -29.83 -0.46 -4.91
C ILE A 45 -30.21 -1.53 -5.94
N SER A 46 -31.34 -2.20 -5.70
CA SER A 46 -31.82 -3.29 -6.54
C SER A 46 -33.05 -2.95 -7.37
N ASN A 47 -33.77 -1.88 -7.02
CA ASN A 47 -34.99 -1.43 -7.68
C ASN A 47 -35.24 0.08 -7.43
N SER A 48 -36.24 0.62 -8.11
CA SER A 48 -36.61 2.04 -8.01
C SER A 48 -37.08 2.47 -6.61
N GLU A 49 -37.69 1.58 -5.84
CA GLU A 49 -38.13 1.87 -4.48
C GLU A 49 -36.95 2.00 -3.52
N SER A 50 -36.00 1.06 -3.58
CA SER A 50 -34.75 1.14 -2.81
C SER A 50 -33.92 2.38 -3.20
N LEU A 51 -33.91 2.76 -4.47
CA LEU A 51 -33.26 3.97 -4.96
C LEU A 51 -33.90 5.24 -4.35
N LYS A 52 -35.22 5.37 -4.39
CA LYS A 52 -35.92 6.50 -3.78
C LYS A 52 -35.63 6.61 -2.30
N SER A 53 -35.74 5.50 -1.56
CA SER A 53 -35.47 5.46 -0.11
C SER A 53 -34.04 5.90 0.23
N GLU A 54 -33.03 5.40 -0.46
CA GLU A 54 -31.63 5.79 -0.17
C GLU A 54 -31.34 7.22 -0.63
N PHE A 55 -31.94 7.69 -1.74
CA PHE A 55 -31.80 9.07 -2.18
C PHE A 55 -32.43 10.07 -1.19
N GLU A 56 -33.60 9.78 -0.64
CA GLU A 56 -34.24 10.61 0.40
C GLU A 56 -33.39 10.68 1.67
N LYS A 57 -32.81 9.55 2.12
CA LYS A 57 -31.92 9.52 3.28
C LYS A 57 -30.69 10.40 3.08
N ILE A 58 -29.99 10.23 1.96
CA ILE A 58 -28.77 11.00 1.69
C ILE A 58 -29.08 12.49 1.51
N SER A 59 -30.23 12.84 0.93
CA SER A 59 -30.70 14.22 0.78
C SER A 59 -30.90 14.90 2.15
N LYS A 60 -31.55 14.21 3.08
CA LYS A 60 -31.72 14.69 4.46
C LYS A 60 -30.38 14.87 5.20
N ASP A 61 -29.44 13.96 4.99
CA ASP A 61 -28.11 14.05 5.61
C ASP A 61 -27.30 15.22 5.02
N VAL A 62 -27.40 15.47 3.70
CA VAL A 62 -26.78 16.64 3.06
C VAL A 62 -27.40 17.96 3.53
N GLU A 63 -28.74 17.99 3.73
CA GLU A 63 -29.43 19.17 4.25
C GLU A 63 -28.98 19.56 5.66
N LYS A 64 -28.74 18.55 6.51
CA LYS A 64 -28.21 18.80 7.88
C LYS A 64 -26.81 19.43 7.88
N LEU A 65 -26.02 19.24 6.82
CA LEU A 65 -24.69 19.83 6.70
C LEU A 65 -24.71 21.34 6.41
N LYS A 66 -25.86 21.93 6.09
CA LYS A 66 -25.99 23.39 5.85
C LYS A 66 -25.67 24.25 7.06
N ILE A 67 -25.51 23.65 8.25
CA ILE A 67 -25.29 24.33 9.52
C ILE A 67 -23.90 23.96 10.05
N SER A 68 -22.80 24.54 9.58
CA SER A 68 -21.55 24.44 10.31
C SER A 68 -20.41 25.33 9.82
N SER A 69 -19.39 25.44 10.64
CA SER A 69 -18.31 26.42 10.65
C SER A 69 -17.62 26.64 9.30
N LYS A 70 -17.18 27.87 9.06
CA LYS A 70 -16.38 28.28 7.89
C LYS A 70 -15.11 27.42 7.66
N LYS A 71 -14.61 26.75 8.70
CA LYS A 71 -13.39 25.94 8.66
C LYS A 71 -13.49 24.70 7.72
N PHE A 72 -14.70 24.21 7.42
CA PHE A 72 -14.92 23.03 6.60
C PHE A 72 -15.69 23.31 5.30
N ASN A 73 -15.72 24.58 4.87
CA ASN A 73 -16.47 24.97 3.66
C ASN A 73 -16.06 24.18 2.43
N ASP A 74 -14.76 24.01 2.18
CA ASP A 74 -14.26 23.28 1.01
C ASP A 74 -14.73 21.82 1.00
N TYR A 75 -14.70 21.17 2.17
CA TYR A 75 -15.18 19.80 2.33
C TYR A 75 -16.69 19.69 2.07
N LYS A 76 -17.43 20.69 2.51
CA LYS A 76 -18.85 20.80 2.29
C LYS A 76 -19.19 21.07 0.83
N GLU A 77 -18.48 21.96 0.16
CA GLU A 77 -18.63 22.22 -1.29
C GLU A 77 -18.40 20.92 -2.08
N GLU A 78 -17.36 20.17 -1.77
CA GLU A 78 -17.11 18.88 -2.41
C GLU A 78 -18.26 17.88 -2.24
N ILE A 79 -18.86 17.82 -1.03
CA ILE A 79 -20.04 16.98 -0.78
C ILE A 79 -21.23 17.46 -1.60
N LEU A 80 -21.47 18.78 -1.68
CA LEU A 80 -22.56 19.37 -2.44
C LEU A 80 -22.40 19.13 -3.95
N ASP A 81 -21.21 19.26 -4.49
CA ASP A 81 -20.90 18.99 -5.89
C ASP A 81 -21.18 17.52 -6.23
N LYS A 82 -20.69 16.60 -5.38
CA LYS A 82 -20.97 15.16 -5.56
C LYS A 82 -22.46 14.82 -5.41
N TYR A 83 -23.15 15.49 -4.48
CA TYR A 83 -24.59 15.32 -4.31
C TYR A 83 -25.36 15.79 -5.56
N SER A 84 -24.93 16.90 -6.18
CA SER A 84 -25.52 17.35 -7.45
C SER A 84 -25.42 16.28 -8.53
N LEU A 85 -24.25 15.66 -8.71
CA LEU A 85 -24.05 14.57 -9.67
C LEU A 85 -24.95 13.35 -9.38
N VAL A 86 -25.09 13.00 -8.08
CA VAL A 86 -26.00 11.91 -7.67
C VAL A 86 -27.46 12.26 -7.97
N LYS A 87 -27.87 13.51 -7.76
CA LYS A 87 -29.21 14.01 -8.05
C LYS A 87 -29.50 13.96 -9.56
N ASP A 88 -28.55 14.33 -10.39
CA ASP A 88 -28.70 14.28 -11.85
C ASP A 88 -28.86 12.83 -12.32
N LEU A 89 -28.02 11.92 -11.81
CA LEU A 89 -28.10 10.49 -12.13
C LEU A 89 -29.42 9.86 -11.60
N TYR A 90 -29.87 10.27 -10.41
CA TYR A 90 -31.17 9.86 -9.87
C TYR A 90 -32.33 10.28 -10.79
N ASN A 91 -32.35 11.53 -11.21
CA ASN A 91 -33.39 12.07 -12.11
C ASN A 91 -33.34 11.35 -13.47
N GLU A 92 -32.16 11.05 -14.00
CA GLU A 92 -32.01 10.30 -15.24
C GLU A 92 -32.60 8.87 -15.14
N ILE A 93 -32.36 8.18 -14.01
CA ILE A 93 -32.88 6.82 -13.80
C ILE A 93 -34.39 6.82 -13.62
N ILE A 94 -34.94 7.79 -12.89
CA ILE A 94 -36.39 7.83 -12.60
C ILE A 94 -37.22 8.30 -13.79
N ASN A 95 -36.73 9.23 -14.60
CA ASN A 95 -37.50 9.88 -15.66
C ASN A 95 -37.38 9.21 -17.03
N ASN A 96 -36.46 8.28 -17.22
CA ASN A 96 -36.24 7.60 -18.50
C ASN A 96 -36.61 6.12 -18.45
N ASN A 97 -37.28 5.62 -19.45
CA ASN A 97 -37.53 4.20 -19.66
C ASN A 97 -36.25 3.52 -20.19
N LEU A 98 -35.32 3.19 -19.29
CA LEU A 98 -34.04 2.58 -19.65
C LEU A 98 -34.21 1.07 -19.89
N VAL A 99 -33.50 0.53 -20.89
CA VAL A 99 -33.40 -0.92 -21.10
C VAL A 99 -32.62 -1.56 -19.95
N ASP A 100 -33.00 -2.77 -19.55
CA ASP A 100 -32.48 -3.48 -18.34
C ASP A 100 -30.98 -3.44 -18.17
N LYS A 101 -30.21 -3.64 -19.23
CA LYS A 101 -28.74 -3.63 -19.15
C LYS A 101 -28.16 -2.24 -18.78
N VAL A 102 -28.74 -1.17 -19.31
CA VAL A 102 -28.34 0.21 -19.03
C VAL A 102 -28.80 0.61 -17.64
N LEU A 103 -30.03 0.24 -17.28
CA LEU A 103 -30.61 0.47 -15.97
C LEU A 103 -29.74 -0.17 -14.87
N ASN A 104 -29.40 -1.45 -15.01
CA ASN A 104 -28.55 -2.16 -14.03
C ASN A 104 -27.18 -1.51 -13.87
N LYS A 105 -26.56 -1.05 -14.96
CA LYS A 105 -25.28 -0.31 -14.88
C LYS A 105 -25.43 0.97 -14.09
N LYS A 106 -26.44 1.80 -14.40
CA LYS A 106 -26.70 3.07 -13.70
C LYS A 106 -27.07 2.87 -12.23
N MET A 107 -27.81 1.79 -11.89
CA MET A 107 -28.11 1.42 -10.50
C MET A 107 -26.84 1.08 -9.72
N ASN A 108 -25.88 0.39 -10.34
CA ASN A 108 -24.59 0.13 -9.72
C ASN A 108 -23.77 1.42 -9.56
N ASP A 109 -23.75 2.27 -10.56
CA ASP A 109 -23.00 3.54 -10.53
C ASP A 109 -23.56 4.48 -9.43
N ILE A 110 -24.89 4.63 -9.33
CA ILE A 110 -25.50 5.47 -8.29
C ILE A 110 -25.30 4.86 -6.89
N SER A 111 -25.36 3.52 -6.75
CA SER A 111 -25.10 2.83 -5.49
C SER A 111 -23.67 3.15 -4.99
N ALA A 112 -22.70 3.12 -5.89
CA ALA A 112 -21.30 3.46 -5.56
C ALA A 112 -21.16 4.93 -5.16
N GLN A 113 -21.79 5.85 -5.89
CA GLN A 113 -21.72 7.29 -5.60
C GLN A 113 -22.41 7.66 -4.28
N ILE A 114 -23.57 7.08 -3.97
CA ILE A 114 -24.24 7.27 -2.67
C ILE A 114 -23.38 6.71 -1.53
N SER A 115 -22.75 5.54 -1.73
CA SER A 115 -21.82 4.97 -0.73
C SER A 115 -20.66 5.92 -0.44
N MET A 116 -20.05 6.52 -1.47
CA MET A 116 -19.00 7.53 -1.33
C MET A 116 -19.47 8.81 -0.62
N LEU A 117 -20.71 9.24 -0.87
CA LEU A 117 -21.29 10.40 -0.16
C LEU A 117 -21.48 10.12 1.33
N TYR A 118 -21.97 8.94 1.71
CA TYR A 118 -22.10 8.57 3.13
C TYR A 118 -20.73 8.59 3.83
N GLU A 119 -19.68 8.06 3.18
CA GLU A 119 -18.32 8.09 3.72
C GLU A 119 -17.85 9.54 3.96
N LYS A 120 -18.03 10.42 2.99
CA LYS A 120 -17.62 11.83 3.10
C LYS A 120 -18.44 12.59 4.17
N ILE A 121 -19.74 12.39 4.22
CA ILE A 121 -20.60 13.02 5.24
C ILE A 121 -20.17 12.57 6.64
N LYS A 122 -19.95 11.28 6.84
CA LYS A 122 -19.48 10.74 8.13
C LYS A 122 -18.11 11.27 8.51
N THR A 123 -17.19 11.36 7.55
CA THR A 123 -15.87 11.95 7.77
C THR A 123 -16.01 13.40 8.23
N LEU A 124 -16.83 14.21 7.55
CA LEU A 124 -17.05 15.60 7.93
C LEU A 124 -17.68 15.74 9.33
N GLN A 125 -18.65 14.89 9.68
CA GLN A 125 -19.25 14.88 11.02
C GLN A 125 -18.20 14.63 12.11
N ILE A 126 -17.35 13.63 11.92
CA ILE A 126 -16.24 13.32 12.84
C ILE A 126 -15.26 14.50 12.94
N LEU A 127 -14.91 15.14 11.81
CA LEU A 127 -14.02 16.31 11.81
C LEU A 127 -14.62 17.51 12.54
N ILE A 128 -15.93 17.73 12.45
CA ILE A 128 -16.64 18.77 13.17
C ILE A 128 -16.56 18.49 14.69
N GLU A 129 -16.88 17.28 15.12
CA GLU A 129 -16.80 16.88 16.54
C GLU A 129 -15.36 17.01 17.07
N LEU A 130 -14.35 16.55 16.30
CA LEU A 130 -12.94 16.70 16.66
C LEU A 130 -12.53 18.17 16.79
N ASN A 131 -13.08 19.08 15.98
CA ASN A 131 -12.76 20.50 16.04
C ASN A 131 -13.23 21.19 17.33
N GLU A 132 -14.28 20.68 17.96
CA GLU A 132 -14.76 21.16 19.25
C GLU A 132 -13.87 20.72 20.43
N ILE A 133 -13.09 19.65 20.25
CA ILE A 133 -12.17 19.14 21.28
C ILE A 133 -10.84 19.87 21.16
N LYS A 134 -10.49 20.70 22.13
CA LYS A 134 -9.23 21.48 22.11
C LYS A 134 -8.02 20.68 22.63
N ASP A 135 -8.25 19.74 23.52
CA ASP A 135 -7.22 18.92 24.13
C ASP A 135 -6.82 17.75 23.20
N TYR A 136 -5.52 17.61 22.92
CA TYR A 136 -5.02 16.60 21.98
C TYR A 136 -5.16 15.17 22.49
N ASP A 137 -5.01 14.93 23.78
CA ASP A 137 -5.19 13.60 24.36
C ASP A 137 -6.66 13.17 24.27
N LYS A 138 -7.59 14.08 24.56
CA LYS A 138 -9.04 13.84 24.39
C LYS A 138 -9.42 13.62 22.91
N ARG A 139 -8.78 14.32 21.97
CA ARG A 139 -8.95 14.05 20.54
C ARG A 139 -8.52 12.64 20.18
N LYS A 140 -7.37 12.23 20.69
CA LYS A 140 -6.85 10.86 20.49
C LYS A 140 -7.82 9.82 21.08
N GLU A 141 -8.27 10.02 22.32
CA GLU A 141 -9.27 9.15 22.95
C GLU A 141 -10.59 9.08 22.16
N PHE A 142 -11.06 10.20 21.63
CA PHE A 142 -12.25 10.22 20.79
C PHE A 142 -12.06 9.36 19.53
N VAL A 143 -10.95 9.54 18.83
CA VAL A 143 -10.63 8.72 17.64
C VAL A 143 -10.50 7.24 18.02
N ASP A 144 -9.81 6.91 19.13
CA ASP A 144 -9.67 5.53 19.60
C ASP A 144 -11.03 4.87 19.90
N LYS A 145 -11.99 5.63 20.45
CA LYS A 145 -13.37 5.15 20.67
C LYS A 145 -14.08 4.78 19.35
N LEU A 146 -13.81 5.47 18.24
CA LEU A 146 -14.37 5.11 16.94
C LEU A 146 -13.90 3.73 16.47
N TYR A 147 -12.72 3.29 16.92
CA TYR A 147 -12.09 2.02 16.57
C TYR A 147 -12.18 0.97 17.70
N VAL A 148 -13.00 1.20 18.71
CA VAL A 148 -13.24 0.21 19.78
C VAL A 148 -13.60 -1.15 19.18
N ASN A 149 -12.99 -2.22 19.71
CA ASN A 149 -13.13 -3.62 19.23
C ASN A 149 -12.56 -3.89 17.81
N LYS A 150 -11.90 -2.93 17.17
CA LYS A 150 -11.27 -3.10 15.86
C LYS A 150 -9.75 -3.36 15.94
N GLU A 151 -9.15 -3.29 17.11
CA GLU A 151 -7.69 -3.45 17.30
C GLU A 151 -7.13 -4.75 16.72
N LYS A 152 -7.85 -5.87 16.93
CA LYS A 152 -7.46 -7.17 16.36
C LYS A 152 -7.57 -7.23 14.83
N GLN A 153 -8.27 -6.28 14.22
CA GLN A 153 -8.39 -6.17 12.77
C GLN A 153 -7.22 -5.40 12.16
N ASN A 154 -6.63 -4.42 12.89
CA ASN A 154 -5.46 -3.70 12.43
C ASN A 154 -4.19 -4.55 12.55
N LYS A 155 -3.93 -5.36 11.53
CA LYS A 155 -2.75 -6.23 11.46
C LYS A 155 -1.45 -5.45 11.28
N VAL A 156 -1.53 -4.24 10.73
CA VAL A 156 -0.37 -3.35 10.59
C VAL A 156 0.09 -2.86 11.96
N MET A 157 -0.82 -2.35 12.79
CA MET A 157 -0.51 -1.94 14.16
C MET A 157 0.11 -3.08 14.97
N GLN A 158 -0.43 -4.31 14.86
CA GLN A 158 0.14 -5.49 15.54
C GLN A 158 1.60 -5.74 15.13
N SER A 159 1.88 -5.78 13.82
CA SER A 159 3.24 -5.96 13.32
C SER A 159 4.16 -4.81 13.72
N TYR A 160 3.69 -3.57 13.63
CA TYR A 160 4.48 -2.38 13.95
C TYR A 160 4.89 -2.36 15.43
N LEU A 161 3.94 -2.48 16.35
CA LEU A 161 4.20 -2.44 17.80
C LEU A 161 4.97 -3.66 18.31
N ALA A 162 4.95 -4.80 17.60
CA ALA A 162 5.77 -5.96 17.93
C ALA A 162 7.26 -5.76 17.60
N ASN A 163 7.57 -4.85 16.68
CA ASN A 163 8.92 -4.64 16.15
C ASN A 163 9.58 -3.34 16.59
N TYR A 164 8.79 -2.31 16.93
CA TYR A 164 9.32 -0.99 17.27
C TYR A 164 8.79 -0.51 18.62
N ASN A 165 9.67 0.16 19.37
CA ASN A 165 9.33 0.70 20.68
C ASN A 165 8.56 2.02 20.56
N LEU A 166 7.24 1.92 20.32
CA LEU A 166 6.31 3.04 20.29
C LEU A 166 5.18 2.78 21.29
N ASP A 167 4.93 3.73 22.19
CA ASP A 167 3.74 3.67 23.05
C ASP A 167 2.49 3.74 22.18
N LYS A 168 1.52 2.84 22.44
CA LYS A 168 0.27 2.72 21.68
C LYS A 168 -0.50 4.05 21.58
N LYS A 169 -0.40 4.93 22.57
CA LYS A 169 -1.00 6.27 22.53
C LYS A 169 -0.46 7.14 21.40
N HIS A 170 0.75 6.88 20.90
CA HIS A 170 1.39 7.56 19.77
C HIS A 170 1.19 6.83 18.44
N PHE A 171 0.45 5.72 18.43
CA PHE A 171 0.00 5.09 17.20
C PHE A 171 -1.39 5.60 16.83
N HIS A 172 -1.51 6.32 15.71
CA HIS A 172 -2.77 6.90 15.22
C HIS A 172 -3.43 6.00 14.18
N TRP A 173 -4.77 5.98 14.20
CA TRP A 173 -5.56 5.12 13.32
C TRP A 173 -5.79 5.70 11.94
N ASN A 174 -6.01 7.01 11.85
CA ASN A 174 -6.46 7.62 10.62
C ASN A 174 -5.81 8.98 10.43
N VAL A 175 -5.13 9.12 9.30
CA VAL A 175 -4.39 10.32 8.94
C VAL A 175 -5.30 11.55 8.83
N SER A 176 -6.56 11.39 8.40
CA SER A 176 -7.53 12.50 8.27
C SER A 176 -8.01 13.04 9.63
N PHE A 177 -7.91 12.24 10.70
CA PHE A 177 -8.30 12.63 12.06
C PHE A 177 -7.11 13.08 12.91
N LEU A 178 -5.89 12.98 12.39
CA LEU A 178 -4.67 13.42 13.04
C LEU A 178 -4.48 14.93 12.86
N ASP A 179 -4.32 15.66 13.97
CA ASP A 179 -3.93 17.07 13.96
C ASP A 179 -2.41 17.19 14.08
N GLY A 180 -1.76 17.56 12.99
CA GLY A 180 -0.30 17.70 12.95
C GLY A 180 0.25 18.83 13.81
N ASN A 181 -0.59 19.83 14.17
CA ASN A 181 -0.15 20.96 14.97
C ASN A 181 0.36 20.56 16.37
N GLN A 182 -0.15 19.47 16.95
CA GLN A 182 0.36 18.91 18.20
C GLN A 182 1.85 18.51 18.13
N TYR A 183 2.34 18.21 16.93
CA TYR A 183 3.72 17.78 16.67
C TYR A 183 4.58 18.85 15.98
N LYS A 184 4.06 20.10 15.90
CA LYS A 184 4.74 21.20 15.21
C LYS A 184 6.16 21.39 15.72
N ASN A 185 7.15 21.38 14.83
CA ASN A 185 8.58 21.47 15.10
C ASN A 185 9.17 20.38 16.01
N GLN A 186 8.43 19.28 16.26
CA GLN A 186 8.89 18.16 17.08
C GLN A 186 9.42 16.99 16.23
N VAL A 187 9.30 17.06 14.92
CA VAL A 187 9.70 16.01 13.98
C VAL A 187 10.86 16.51 13.11
N ASP A 188 11.92 15.72 13.06
CA ASP A 188 13.05 15.98 12.20
C ASP A 188 12.85 15.32 10.82
N LEU A 189 12.45 14.06 10.80
CA LEU A 189 12.19 13.27 9.60
C LEU A 189 10.74 12.81 9.57
N PHE A 190 10.02 13.15 8.49
CA PHE A 190 8.65 12.73 8.27
C PHE A 190 8.55 11.89 7.00
N VAL A 191 8.06 10.66 7.12
CA VAL A 191 8.02 9.69 6.00
C VAL A 191 6.62 9.15 5.79
N GLY A 192 6.22 9.03 4.52
CA GLY A 192 4.94 8.42 4.18
C GLY A 192 4.82 8.09 2.68
N GLY A 193 3.89 7.20 2.36
CA GLY A 193 3.56 6.81 0.99
C GLY A 193 2.07 6.51 0.86
N SER A 194 1.30 7.42 0.29
CA SER A 194 -0.14 7.23 0.18
C SER A 194 -0.51 6.14 -0.84
N PRO A 195 -1.55 5.32 -0.58
CA PRO A 195 -2.06 4.36 -1.55
C PRO A 195 -2.46 5.03 -2.87
N CYS A 196 -2.12 4.39 -4.00
CA CYS A 196 -2.40 4.90 -5.36
C CYS A 196 -3.91 5.00 -5.70
N GLN A 197 -4.78 4.30 -4.97
CA GLN A 197 -6.22 4.22 -5.26
C GLN A 197 -6.99 5.52 -4.97
N SER A 198 -6.37 6.51 -4.37
CA SER A 198 -7.01 7.76 -3.92
C SER A 198 -6.94 8.92 -4.91
N PHE A 199 -6.42 8.74 -6.12
CA PHE A 199 -6.33 9.81 -7.11
C PHE A 199 -7.59 9.92 -7.99
N SER A 200 -8.76 10.05 -7.38
CA SER A 200 -9.90 10.58 -8.13
C SER A 200 -9.77 12.12 -8.13
N LEU A 201 -9.27 12.63 -9.23
CA LEU A 201 -9.18 14.08 -9.48
C LEU A 201 -10.59 14.67 -9.65
N VAL A 202 -11.32 14.84 -8.58
CA VAL A 202 -12.55 15.63 -8.56
C VAL A 202 -12.31 16.85 -7.70
N GLY A 203 -11.96 17.95 -8.35
CA GLY A 203 -11.77 19.26 -7.72
C GLY A 203 -11.11 20.25 -8.69
N LYS A 204 -11.45 21.52 -8.57
CA LYS A 204 -10.79 22.60 -9.28
C LYS A 204 -9.37 22.74 -8.71
N GLN A 205 -8.34 22.51 -9.51
CA GLN A 205 -6.89 22.50 -9.19
C GLN A 205 -6.40 23.80 -8.49
N ARG A 206 -6.75 24.00 -7.22
CA ARG A 206 -6.44 25.23 -6.46
C ARG A 206 -5.36 25.07 -5.38
N GLY A 207 -4.37 24.17 -5.58
CA GLY A 207 -3.24 24.00 -4.66
C GLY A 207 -3.64 23.39 -3.31
N LEU A 208 -2.91 23.74 -2.23
CA LEU A 208 -3.14 23.22 -0.86
C LEU A 208 -4.53 23.56 -0.29
N SER A 209 -5.21 24.57 -0.80
CA SER A 209 -6.54 24.98 -0.31
C SER A 209 -7.70 24.12 -0.83
N ASP A 210 -7.53 23.44 -1.96
CA ASP A 210 -8.58 22.65 -2.64
C ASP A 210 -8.49 21.14 -2.39
N THR A 211 -7.84 20.72 -1.34
CA THR A 211 -7.07 19.49 -1.27
C THR A 211 -7.60 18.44 -0.29
N ARG A 212 -8.77 18.61 0.27
CA ARG A 212 -9.31 17.67 1.26
C ARG A 212 -10.02 16.52 0.58
N GLY A 213 -9.61 15.30 0.92
CA GLY A 213 -10.31 14.08 0.51
C GLY A 213 -9.48 13.01 -0.17
N THR A 214 -8.22 13.26 -0.52
CA THR A 214 -7.30 12.19 -0.93
C THR A 214 -6.15 12.05 0.07
N LEU A 215 -5.67 10.82 0.24
CA LEU A 215 -4.63 10.51 1.23
C LEU A 215 -3.29 11.22 0.93
N PHE A 216 -3.02 11.58 -0.32
CA PHE A 216 -1.87 12.41 -0.67
C PHE A 216 -1.96 13.81 -0.02
N TYR A 217 -3.11 14.42 -0.09
CA TYR A 217 -3.30 15.75 0.50
C TYR A 217 -3.23 15.73 2.03
N GLU A 218 -3.64 14.63 2.65
CA GLU A 218 -3.46 14.45 4.10
C GLU A 218 -1.96 14.40 4.46
N PHE A 219 -1.13 13.77 3.63
CA PHE A 219 0.32 13.83 3.79
C PHE A 219 0.83 15.27 3.69
N ALA A 220 0.44 16.01 2.65
CA ALA A 220 0.85 17.40 2.43
C ALA A 220 0.37 18.33 3.56
N ARG A 221 -0.89 18.16 4.03
CA ARG A 221 -1.43 18.88 5.18
C ARG A 221 -0.58 18.67 6.43
N LEU A 222 -0.24 17.41 6.72
CA LEU A 222 0.59 17.08 7.88
C LEU A 222 2.01 17.66 7.74
N VAL A 223 2.63 17.62 6.57
CA VAL A 223 3.92 18.32 6.34
C VAL A 223 3.80 19.80 6.66
N ASN A 224 2.72 20.47 6.22
CA ASN A 224 2.49 21.88 6.48
C ASN A 224 2.20 22.21 7.96
N GLU A 225 1.50 21.33 8.68
CA GLU A 225 1.17 21.51 10.09
C GLU A 225 2.36 21.19 11.01
N ILE A 226 3.02 20.05 10.79
CA ILE A 226 4.14 19.56 11.61
C ILE A 226 5.42 20.36 11.36
N LYS A 227 5.66 20.79 10.13
CA LYS A 227 6.87 21.47 9.66
C LYS A 227 8.15 20.66 9.96
N PRO A 228 8.24 19.38 9.54
CA PRO A 228 9.43 18.58 9.74
C PRO A 228 10.65 19.23 9.06
N LYS A 229 11.87 18.90 9.50
CA LYS A 229 13.09 19.38 8.84
C LYS A 229 13.21 18.77 7.43
N VAL A 230 13.01 17.46 7.34
CA VAL A 230 13.07 16.69 6.08
C VAL A 230 11.82 15.83 5.97
N PHE A 231 11.28 15.73 4.76
CA PHE A 231 10.27 14.72 4.46
C PHE A 231 10.71 13.79 3.32
N ILE A 232 10.24 12.55 3.37
CA ILE A 232 10.32 11.57 2.28
C ILE A 232 8.90 11.12 1.94
N TYR A 233 8.51 11.25 0.67
CA TYR A 233 7.26 10.72 0.16
C TYR A 233 7.51 9.68 -0.91
N GLU A 234 6.80 8.54 -0.85
CA GLU A 234 6.94 7.45 -1.82
C GLU A 234 5.61 7.19 -2.52
N ASN A 235 5.67 6.80 -3.81
CA ASN A 235 4.52 6.28 -4.53
C ASN A 235 4.94 5.37 -5.70
N VAL A 236 3.97 4.73 -6.34
CA VAL A 236 4.21 3.94 -7.56
C VAL A 236 4.62 4.85 -8.72
N LYS A 237 5.53 4.37 -9.59
CA LYS A 237 5.97 5.10 -10.80
C LYS A 237 4.80 5.53 -11.69
N ALA A 238 3.72 4.74 -11.72
CA ALA A 238 2.56 5.03 -12.55
C ALA A 238 1.89 6.38 -12.27
N VAL A 239 2.13 7.00 -11.10
CA VAL A 239 1.59 8.34 -10.78
C VAL A 239 2.07 9.41 -11.77
N LEU A 240 3.26 9.23 -12.37
CA LEU A 240 3.84 10.15 -13.36
C LEU A 240 3.04 10.20 -14.67
N SER A 241 2.41 9.10 -15.06
CA SER A 241 1.62 8.98 -16.30
C SER A 241 0.12 8.92 -16.08
N ASN A 242 -0.33 8.85 -14.83
CA ASN A 242 -1.75 8.79 -14.50
C ASN A 242 -2.46 10.06 -14.98
N ASP A 243 -3.65 9.88 -15.59
CA ASP A 243 -4.45 10.97 -16.14
C ASP A 243 -3.63 11.89 -17.08
N ASN A 244 -2.88 11.30 -18.02
CA ASN A 244 -2.00 12.01 -18.95
C ASN A 244 -0.98 12.96 -18.26
N GLY A 245 -0.52 12.57 -17.06
CA GLY A 245 0.46 13.35 -16.28
C GLY A 245 -0.15 14.44 -15.38
N ARG A 246 -1.46 14.69 -15.46
CA ARG A 246 -2.15 15.73 -14.65
C ARG A 246 -2.04 15.44 -13.15
N THR A 247 -2.12 14.15 -12.76
CA THR A 247 -1.96 13.77 -11.36
C THR A 247 -0.61 14.21 -10.80
N TRP A 248 0.48 13.96 -11.52
CA TRP A 248 1.81 14.35 -11.08
C TRP A 248 1.98 15.87 -11.09
N GLN A 249 1.45 16.56 -12.09
CA GLN A 249 1.47 18.03 -12.13
C GLN A 249 0.79 18.63 -10.90
N THR A 250 -0.37 18.12 -10.51
CA THR A 250 -1.09 18.56 -9.31
C THR A 250 -0.27 18.31 -8.05
N MET A 251 0.33 17.12 -7.90
CA MET A 251 1.18 16.79 -6.75
C MET A 251 2.41 17.70 -6.68
N SER A 252 3.05 17.97 -7.81
CA SER A 252 4.22 18.86 -7.90
C SER A 252 3.90 20.29 -7.45
N ASN A 253 2.74 20.81 -7.85
CA ASN A 253 2.28 22.12 -7.41
C ASN A 253 2.10 22.15 -5.88
N VAL A 254 1.46 21.13 -5.31
CA VAL A 254 1.29 21.00 -3.86
C VAL A 254 2.64 20.95 -3.13
N PHE A 255 3.60 20.14 -3.60
CA PHE A 255 4.94 20.12 -2.99
C PHE A 255 5.64 21.49 -3.06
N THR A 256 5.44 22.23 -4.14
CA THR A 256 6.01 23.58 -4.32
C THR A 256 5.42 24.58 -3.30
N ASP A 257 4.13 24.45 -2.99
CA ASP A 257 3.42 25.30 -2.02
C ASP A 257 3.81 25.02 -0.56
N LEU A 258 4.46 23.89 -0.27
CA LEU A 258 4.82 23.49 1.10
C LEU A 258 5.98 24.27 1.72
N ASN A 259 6.65 25.17 0.96
CA ASN A 259 7.83 25.92 1.42
C ASN A 259 9.05 25.05 1.74
N TYR A 260 9.29 24.01 0.91
CA TYR A 260 10.44 23.11 0.95
C TYR A 260 11.25 23.22 -0.35
N ASN A 261 12.57 23.02 -0.25
CA ASN A 261 13.40 22.69 -1.41
C ASN A 261 13.24 21.19 -1.63
N TRP A 262 12.57 20.80 -2.71
CA TRP A 262 12.26 19.40 -2.96
C TRP A 262 12.74 18.94 -4.33
N SER A 263 13.02 17.67 -4.43
CA SER A 263 13.35 16.99 -5.68
C SER A 263 12.76 15.58 -5.69
N TYR A 264 12.68 14.97 -6.87
CA TYR A 264 12.18 13.61 -7.01
C TYR A 264 13.00 12.77 -7.97
N LYS A 265 12.97 11.47 -7.79
CA LYS A 265 13.56 10.48 -8.70
C LYS A 265 12.81 9.15 -8.62
N VAL A 266 12.74 8.46 -9.76
CA VAL A 266 12.30 7.05 -9.79
C VAL A 266 13.50 6.17 -9.49
N LEU A 267 13.39 5.33 -8.45
CA LEU A 267 14.42 4.40 -8.03
C LEU A 267 13.90 2.96 -8.17
N ASN A 268 14.78 2.04 -8.57
CA ASN A 268 14.46 0.61 -8.67
C ASN A 268 15.22 -0.15 -7.57
N ALA A 269 14.55 -1.01 -6.82
CA ALA A 269 15.14 -1.75 -5.72
C ALA A 269 16.39 -2.57 -6.12
N LYS A 270 16.41 -3.14 -7.34
CA LYS A 270 17.56 -3.89 -7.87
C LYS A 270 18.83 -3.05 -7.97
N ASP A 271 18.71 -1.74 -8.11
CA ASP A 271 19.84 -0.83 -8.24
C ASP A 271 20.42 -0.44 -6.87
N TYR A 272 19.88 -1.01 -5.79
CA TYR A 272 20.28 -0.74 -4.38
C TYR A 272 20.45 -2.01 -3.56
N GLY A 273 20.76 -3.13 -4.20
CA GLY A 273 21.18 -4.37 -3.54
C GLY A 273 20.07 -5.37 -3.25
N ILE A 274 18.81 -5.05 -3.56
CA ILE A 274 17.68 -5.98 -3.42
C ILE A 274 17.30 -6.53 -4.80
N PRO A 275 17.42 -7.84 -5.06
CA PRO A 275 17.11 -8.44 -6.35
C PRO A 275 15.60 -8.48 -6.62
N GLN A 276 14.98 -7.31 -6.59
CA GLN A 276 13.56 -7.09 -6.90
C GLN A 276 13.42 -5.96 -7.92
N ASN A 277 12.70 -6.21 -9.02
CA ASN A 277 12.38 -5.19 -10.01
C ASN A 277 11.18 -4.34 -9.55
N ARG A 278 11.43 -3.42 -8.60
CA ARG A 278 10.40 -2.56 -7.98
C ARG A 278 10.76 -1.10 -8.19
N GLU A 279 10.13 -0.47 -9.18
CA GLU A 279 10.28 0.97 -9.44
C GLU A 279 9.28 1.76 -8.59
N ARG A 280 9.79 2.79 -7.88
CA ARG A 280 9.00 3.73 -7.11
C ARG A 280 9.51 5.15 -7.30
N ILE A 281 8.60 6.11 -7.29
CA ILE A 281 8.97 7.52 -7.20
C ILE A 281 9.21 7.87 -5.74
N PHE A 282 10.29 8.57 -5.48
CA PHE A 282 10.60 9.17 -4.19
C PHE A 282 10.70 10.67 -4.35
N VAL A 283 10.09 11.40 -3.41
CA VAL A 283 10.21 12.85 -3.27
C VAL A 283 10.89 13.11 -1.94
N VAL A 284 11.95 13.91 -1.96
CA VAL A 284 12.67 14.33 -0.75
C VAL A 284 12.60 15.86 -0.69
N GLY A 285 12.18 16.39 0.45
CA GLY A 285 12.08 17.83 0.67
C GLY A 285 12.79 18.26 1.94
N PHE A 286 13.57 19.32 1.84
CA PHE A 286 14.24 20.00 2.95
C PHE A 286 13.55 21.33 3.20
N ARG A 287 13.21 21.63 4.46
CA ARG A 287 12.61 22.90 4.82
C ARG A 287 13.54 24.06 4.43
N LYS A 288 13.02 25.13 3.84
CA LYS A 288 13.83 26.18 3.23
C LYS A 288 14.72 26.96 4.18
N ASP A 289 14.41 26.95 5.49
CA ASP A 289 15.21 27.62 6.53
C ASP A 289 16.45 26.83 6.96
N LEU A 290 16.60 25.59 6.49
CA LEU A 290 17.73 24.74 6.86
C LEU A 290 18.99 25.17 6.10
N LYS A 291 20.10 25.22 6.83
CA LYS A 291 21.42 25.39 6.24
C LYS A 291 21.98 24.01 5.86
N LEU A 292 21.98 23.71 4.59
CA LEU A 292 22.54 22.48 4.06
C LEU A 292 24.06 22.57 3.94
N LYS A 293 24.77 21.46 4.11
CA LYS A 293 26.21 21.32 3.87
C LYS A 293 26.54 21.23 2.39
N SER A 294 25.65 20.61 1.63
CA SER A 294 25.72 20.44 0.17
C SER A 294 24.31 20.26 -0.39
N ASP A 295 24.15 20.50 -1.68
CA ASP A 295 22.92 20.18 -2.37
C ASP A 295 22.62 18.69 -2.26
N PHE A 296 21.33 18.36 -2.14
CA PHE A 296 20.88 16.99 -2.08
C PHE A 296 20.85 16.37 -3.48
N GLU A 297 21.51 15.23 -3.62
CA GLU A 297 21.44 14.39 -4.82
C GLU A 297 20.92 13.00 -4.46
N PHE A 298 20.02 12.47 -5.30
CA PHE A 298 19.58 11.07 -5.14
C PHE A 298 20.75 10.10 -5.31
N PRO A 299 20.70 8.94 -4.62
CA PRO A 299 21.78 7.98 -4.67
C PRO A 299 22.04 7.49 -6.10
N LYS A 300 23.33 7.26 -6.43
CA LYS A 300 23.76 6.61 -7.67
C LYS A 300 23.39 5.13 -7.62
N THR A 301 23.07 4.56 -8.78
CA THR A 301 22.80 3.13 -8.94
C THR A 301 24.05 2.30 -8.64
N GLN A 302 23.85 1.09 -8.11
CA GLN A 302 24.89 0.13 -7.80
C GLN A 302 24.66 -1.15 -8.61
N THR A 303 25.73 -1.84 -8.97
CA THR A 303 25.64 -3.16 -9.59
C THR A 303 25.07 -4.16 -8.58
N LEU A 304 24.03 -4.88 -8.96
CA LEU A 304 23.44 -5.92 -8.14
C LEU A 304 24.45 -7.07 -7.93
N GLN A 305 24.76 -7.40 -6.69
CA GLN A 305 25.71 -8.45 -6.31
C GLN A 305 25.01 -9.75 -5.93
N LYS A 306 23.76 -9.67 -5.51
CA LYS A 306 22.97 -10.78 -4.98
C LYS A 306 21.84 -11.15 -5.91
N LYS A 307 21.56 -12.45 -5.99
CA LYS A 307 20.42 -13.02 -6.71
C LYS A 307 19.26 -13.25 -5.75
N MET A 308 18.05 -13.48 -6.25
CA MET A 308 16.90 -13.82 -5.43
C MET A 308 17.16 -15.05 -4.56
N GLN A 309 17.88 -16.04 -5.08
CA GLN A 309 18.23 -17.27 -4.39
C GLN A 309 18.96 -17.02 -3.07
N ASP A 310 19.78 -15.96 -2.97
CA ASP A 310 20.52 -15.59 -1.74
C ASP A 310 19.59 -15.10 -0.61
N PHE A 311 18.31 -14.87 -0.91
CA PHE A 311 17.30 -14.41 0.04
C PHE A 311 16.32 -15.51 0.45
N LEU A 312 16.45 -16.71 -0.12
CA LEU A 312 15.55 -17.84 0.13
C LEU A 312 15.91 -18.56 1.45
N LEU A 313 14.97 -19.35 1.92
CA LEU A 313 15.13 -20.27 3.06
C LEU A 313 15.50 -21.65 2.52
N ASP A 314 16.43 -22.32 3.18
CA ASP A 314 16.85 -23.68 2.80
C ASP A 314 15.74 -24.71 3.02
N ASN A 315 14.96 -24.56 4.09
CA ASN A 315 13.86 -25.45 4.42
C ASN A 315 12.55 -24.66 4.58
N VAL A 316 11.52 -25.07 3.83
CA VAL A 316 10.25 -24.36 3.75
C VAL A 316 9.09 -25.32 4.03
N SER A 317 8.17 -24.87 4.92
CA SER A 317 6.95 -25.64 5.22
C SER A 317 6.15 -25.92 3.94
N GLY A 318 5.65 -27.14 3.80
CA GLY A 318 4.84 -27.55 2.65
C GLY A 318 3.57 -26.75 2.42
N LYS A 319 3.07 -25.97 3.41
CA LYS A 319 1.94 -25.03 3.21
C LYS A 319 2.21 -23.96 2.13
N TYR A 320 3.48 -23.72 1.79
CA TYR A 320 3.89 -22.77 0.75
C TYR A 320 4.01 -23.41 -0.64
N TYR A 321 3.91 -24.74 -0.74
CA TYR A 321 3.88 -25.41 -2.02
C TYR A 321 2.55 -25.23 -2.73
N LEU A 322 2.59 -25.13 -4.05
CA LEU A 322 1.40 -24.84 -4.83
C LEU A 322 0.53 -26.10 -5.03
N PRO A 323 -0.81 -26.01 -4.91
CA PRO A 323 -1.71 -27.08 -5.35
C PRO A 323 -1.70 -27.20 -6.89
N PRO A 324 -2.18 -28.34 -7.45
CA PRO A 324 -2.20 -28.61 -8.90
C PRO A 324 -2.62 -27.43 -9.78
N LYS A 325 -3.80 -26.85 -9.50
CA LYS A 325 -4.31 -25.68 -10.24
C LYS A 325 -3.40 -24.47 -10.17
N GLY A 326 -2.63 -24.37 -9.09
CA GLY A 326 -1.72 -23.28 -8.90
C GLY A 326 -0.51 -23.40 -9.79
N VAL A 327 -0.02 -24.62 -9.90
CA VAL A 327 1.11 -24.93 -10.76
C VAL A 327 0.73 -24.67 -12.21
N ASP A 328 -0.44 -25.17 -12.67
CA ASP A 328 -1.00 -24.97 -14.00
C ASP A 328 -1.05 -23.48 -14.37
N PHE A 329 -1.50 -22.66 -13.44
CA PHE A 329 -1.64 -21.24 -13.65
C PHE A 329 -0.28 -20.54 -13.77
N VAL A 330 0.69 -20.90 -12.91
CA VAL A 330 1.99 -20.19 -12.84
C VAL A 330 2.93 -20.57 -13.97
N THR A 331 2.74 -21.75 -14.57
CA THR A 331 3.53 -22.24 -15.69
C THR A 331 2.91 -21.95 -17.06
N SER A 332 1.71 -21.35 -17.15
CA SER A 332 1.10 -21.04 -18.45
C SER A 332 1.90 -19.99 -19.21
N GLU A 333 2.09 -20.21 -20.50
CA GLU A 333 2.87 -19.34 -21.39
C GLU A 333 2.37 -17.89 -21.36
N LYS A 334 1.04 -17.69 -21.34
CA LYS A 334 0.43 -16.37 -21.25
C LYS A 334 0.89 -15.58 -20.04
N ASN A 335 0.99 -16.24 -18.88
CA ASN A 335 1.34 -15.60 -17.65
C ASN A 335 2.86 -15.35 -17.54
N LEU A 336 3.68 -16.27 -18.08
CA LEU A 336 5.14 -16.11 -18.20
C LEU A 336 5.49 -14.98 -19.17
N THR A 337 4.89 -14.96 -20.36
CA THR A 337 5.14 -13.93 -21.39
C THR A 337 4.72 -12.54 -20.93
N LYS A 338 3.57 -12.43 -20.22
CA LYS A 338 3.09 -11.17 -19.66
C LYS A 338 3.81 -10.76 -18.37
N ARG A 339 4.78 -11.53 -17.90
CA ARG A 339 5.49 -11.34 -16.64
C ARG A 339 4.54 -11.16 -15.43
N PHE A 340 3.41 -11.88 -15.45
CA PHE A 340 2.56 -11.96 -14.28
C PHE A 340 3.11 -12.95 -13.25
N THR A 341 3.85 -13.98 -13.72
CA THR A 341 4.59 -14.94 -12.89
C THR A 341 6.00 -15.12 -13.42
N GLN A 342 6.90 -15.51 -12.53
CA GLN A 342 8.29 -15.83 -12.81
C GLN A 342 8.69 -17.03 -11.96
N ILE A 343 9.42 -17.98 -12.58
CA ILE A 343 9.94 -19.16 -11.89
C ILE A 343 11.46 -18.99 -11.80
N ASP A 344 12.01 -19.16 -10.60
CA ASP A 344 13.46 -19.12 -10.33
C ASP A 344 14.16 -17.87 -10.88
N GLY A 345 13.53 -16.70 -10.71
CA GLY A 345 14.09 -15.45 -11.19
C GLY A 345 15.26 -14.95 -10.35
N GLU A 346 16.29 -14.41 -10.98
CA GLU A 346 17.41 -13.75 -10.28
C GLU A 346 17.00 -12.43 -9.63
N VAL A 347 16.06 -11.72 -10.22
CA VAL A 347 15.49 -10.48 -9.68
C VAL A 347 14.00 -10.66 -9.47
N GLN A 348 13.57 -10.46 -8.23
CA GLN A 348 12.16 -10.54 -7.84
C GLN A 348 11.32 -9.54 -8.64
N LEU A 349 10.15 -9.99 -9.08
CA LEU A 349 9.11 -9.09 -9.59
C LEU A 349 8.61 -8.17 -8.47
N CYS A 350 8.06 -7.00 -8.83
CA CYS A 350 7.52 -6.07 -7.85
C CYS A 350 6.47 -6.74 -6.93
N GLN A 351 6.75 -6.82 -5.65
CA GLN A 351 5.83 -7.35 -4.66
C GLN A 351 4.59 -6.45 -4.53
N LYS A 352 3.39 -7.05 -4.60
CA LYS A 352 2.10 -6.34 -4.57
C LYS A 352 1.25 -6.79 -3.38
N LYS A 353 0.46 -5.88 -2.81
CA LYS A 353 -0.47 -6.12 -1.69
C LYS A 353 -1.39 -7.35 -1.88
N ASN A 354 -1.91 -7.58 -3.10
CA ASN A 354 -2.88 -8.65 -3.38
C ASN A 354 -2.27 -9.90 -4.05
N GLN A 355 -0.96 -10.07 -3.94
CA GLN A 355 -0.21 -11.14 -4.58
C GLN A 355 -0.67 -12.54 -4.16
N GLN A 356 -1.03 -12.71 -2.87
CA GLN A 356 -1.52 -13.97 -2.34
C GLN A 356 -2.89 -14.41 -2.93
N PHE A 357 -3.69 -13.49 -3.49
CA PHE A 357 -5.03 -13.82 -4.02
C PHE A 357 -5.04 -14.21 -5.50
N ASN A 358 -4.00 -13.88 -6.27
CA ASN A 358 -4.00 -14.02 -7.74
C ASN A 358 -2.88 -14.92 -8.28
N TRP A 359 -2.11 -15.62 -7.43
CA TRP A 359 -0.93 -16.39 -7.84
C TRP A 359 0.00 -15.62 -8.82
N HIS A 360 0.15 -14.31 -8.61
CA HIS A 360 1.11 -13.48 -9.32
C HIS A 360 2.39 -13.36 -8.50
N GLY A 361 3.55 -13.23 -9.13
CA GLY A 361 4.85 -13.02 -8.48
C GLY A 361 5.85 -14.12 -8.71
N ASP A 362 6.67 -14.36 -7.69
CA ASP A 362 7.85 -15.21 -7.79
C ASP A 362 7.63 -16.58 -7.12
N PHE A 363 8.08 -17.64 -7.81
CA PHE A 363 7.97 -19.02 -7.35
C PHE A 363 9.32 -19.71 -7.45
N VAL A 364 9.51 -20.72 -6.60
CA VAL A 364 10.74 -21.47 -6.46
C VAL A 364 10.45 -22.94 -6.75
N PHE A 365 11.27 -23.56 -7.59
CA PHE A 365 11.21 -24.99 -7.81
C PHE A 365 12.06 -25.72 -6.76
N VAL A 366 11.55 -26.76 -6.13
CA VAL A 366 12.22 -27.49 -5.04
C VAL A 366 12.27 -28.97 -5.32
N GLU A 367 13.46 -29.57 -5.36
CA GLU A 367 13.66 -31.01 -5.53
C GLU A 367 13.33 -31.82 -4.26
N GLU A 368 12.76 -33.02 -4.41
CA GLU A 368 12.44 -33.91 -3.30
C GLU A 368 13.74 -34.57 -2.77
N ASN A 369 14.07 -34.34 -1.50
CA ASN A 369 15.16 -35.07 -0.84
C ASN A 369 14.59 -36.14 0.08
N LYS A 370 14.96 -37.40 -0.15
CA LYS A 370 14.47 -38.59 0.57
C LYS A 370 14.91 -38.67 2.04
N ASP A 371 15.90 -37.89 2.46
CA ASP A 371 16.43 -37.91 3.84
C ASP A 371 15.71 -36.99 4.83
N ILE A 372 14.62 -36.34 4.41
CA ILE A 372 13.88 -35.37 5.22
C ILE A 372 12.60 -35.97 5.86
N GLU A 373 12.51 -37.29 6.06
CA GLU A 373 11.31 -37.95 6.60
C GLU A 373 10.82 -37.38 7.96
N LYS A 374 11.69 -36.79 8.75
CA LYS A 374 11.32 -36.23 10.08
C LYS A 374 10.72 -34.83 10.04
N THR A 375 11.08 -34.05 9.04
CA THR A 375 10.52 -32.69 8.78
C THR A 375 9.26 -32.78 7.91
N MET A 376 9.03 -33.91 7.25
CA MET A 376 8.02 -34.13 6.21
C MET A 376 6.59 -34.28 6.74
N LYS A 377 6.35 -34.71 8.00
CA LYS A 377 4.98 -34.89 8.51
C LYS A 377 4.14 -33.61 8.51
N ASP A 378 4.77 -32.47 8.73
CA ASP A 378 4.11 -31.16 8.61
C ASP A 378 4.08 -30.63 7.16
N LEU A 379 4.92 -31.19 6.31
CA LEU A 379 5.10 -30.79 4.91
C LEU A 379 4.17 -31.54 3.94
N GLU A 380 3.77 -32.79 4.25
CA GLU A 380 3.05 -33.68 3.33
C GLU A 380 1.72 -33.16 2.81
N LYS A 381 0.94 -32.47 3.66
CA LYS A 381 -0.34 -31.86 3.26
C LYS A 381 -0.20 -30.71 2.24
N TYR A 382 1.03 -30.35 1.90
CA TYR A 382 1.36 -29.22 1.06
C TYR A 382 2.14 -29.59 -0.21
N PHE A 383 2.52 -30.88 -0.36
CA PHE A 383 3.18 -31.35 -1.57
C PHE A 383 2.20 -31.42 -2.75
N LEU A 384 2.71 -31.11 -3.94
CA LEU A 384 1.94 -31.23 -5.16
C LEU A 384 1.67 -32.71 -5.46
N SER A 385 0.43 -33.06 -5.85
CA SER A 385 0.16 -34.38 -6.40
C SER A 385 0.84 -34.55 -7.77
N GLU A 386 1.13 -35.78 -8.19
CA GLU A 386 1.72 -36.11 -9.50
C GLU A 386 1.01 -35.43 -10.70
N LYS A 387 -0.31 -35.21 -10.57
CA LYS A 387 -1.14 -34.54 -11.56
C LYS A 387 -0.76 -33.05 -11.71
N VAL A 388 -0.25 -32.46 -10.66
CA VAL A 388 0.14 -31.05 -10.56
C VAL A 388 1.55 -30.85 -11.06
N GLU A 389 2.44 -31.75 -10.69
CA GLU A 389 3.81 -31.76 -11.18
C GLU A 389 3.85 -31.90 -12.70
N LYS A 390 3.08 -32.85 -13.26
CA LYS A 390 2.88 -32.98 -14.72
C LYS A 390 2.33 -31.72 -15.35
N TYR A 391 1.52 -30.96 -14.65
CA TYR A 391 0.91 -29.75 -15.16
C TYR A 391 1.87 -28.54 -15.13
N VAL A 392 2.69 -28.41 -14.10
CA VAL A 392 3.71 -27.35 -14.00
C VAL A 392 4.78 -27.51 -15.06
N LEU A 393 5.09 -28.76 -15.40
CA LEU A 393 6.12 -29.11 -16.35
C LEU A 393 5.59 -29.27 -17.79
N SER A 394 4.26 -29.28 -18.02
CA SER A 394 3.71 -29.41 -19.36
C SER A 394 3.68 -28.06 -20.09
N SER A 395 4.23 -28.05 -21.30
CA SER A 395 4.00 -27.00 -22.30
C SER A 395 2.49 -26.89 -22.59
N GLY A 396 1.91 -25.70 -22.36
CA GLY A 396 0.49 -25.38 -22.33
C GLY A 396 -0.43 -25.98 -23.41
N THR A 397 -1.72 -25.86 -23.19
CA THR A 397 -2.80 -26.26 -24.11
C THR A 397 -2.86 -25.35 -25.33
N LYS A 398 -3.46 -25.85 -26.44
CA LYS A 398 -3.64 -25.17 -27.74
C LYS A 398 -3.97 -23.68 -27.60
N GLY A 399 -2.99 -22.82 -27.98
CA GLY A 399 -3.09 -21.36 -27.86
C GLY A 399 -2.21 -20.73 -26.76
N PHE A 400 -1.51 -21.52 -25.97
CA PHE A 400 -0.65 -21.08 -24.89
C PHE A 400 0.66 -21.85 -24.89
N TYR A 401 1.71 -21.29 -25.53
CA TYR A 401 3.06 -21.83 -25.51
C TYR A 401 3.89 -21.12 -24.44
N SER A 402 4.36 -21.84 -23.41
CA SER A 402 5.54 -21.48 -22.67
C SER A 402 6.35 -22.71 -22.29
N LYS A 403 7.65 -22.60 -22.43
CA LYS A 403 8.56 -23.47 -21.70
C LYS A 403 8.64 -22.89 -20.29
N PRO A 404 8.15 -23.58 -19.25
CA PRO A 404 8.36 -23.12 -17.89
C PRO A 404 9.88 -23.04 -17.67
N LYS A 405 10.38 -21.85 -17.42
CA LYS A 405 11.77 -21.64 -16.98
C LYS A 405 11.72 -21.66 -15.46
N THR A 406 12.20 -22.74 -14.88
CA THR A 406 12.58 -22.84 -13.47
C THR A 406 13.97 -22.22 -13.29
N ASP A 407 14.30 -21.79 -12.09
CA ASP A 407 15.64 -21.32 -11.71
C ASP A 407 16.12 -20.04 -12.44
N LEU A 408 15.24 -19.09 -12.64
CA LEU A 408 15.60 -17.79 -13.16
C LEU A 408 16.43 -17.01 -12.14
N GLU A 409 17.53 -16.38 -12.57
CA GLU A 409 18.42 -15.59 -11.71
C GLU A 409 17.79 -14.27 -11.18
N ILE A 410 16.67 -13.84 -11.75
CA ILE A 410 16.00 -12.59 -11.38
C ILE A 410 14.51 -12.83 -11.20
N ALA A 411 14.02 -12.60 -9.99
CA ALA A 411 12.63 -12.78 -9.59
C ALA A 411 11.66 -11.80 -10.27
N ARG A 412 10.47 -12.30 -10.61
CA ARG A 412 9.32 -11.49 -11.07
C ARG A 412 8.57 -10.85 -9.90
N PRO A 413 7.77 -9.78 -10.06
CA PRO A 413 7.13 -9.09 -8.95
C PRO A 413 6.26 -10.01 -8.09
N LEU A 414 6.42 -9.93 -6.79
CA LEU A 414 5.55 -10.60 -5.83
C LEU A 414 4.14 -9.99 -5.87
N LEU A 415 3.14 -10.84 -5.96
CA LEU A 415 1.73 -10.44 -5.96
C LEU A 415 1.05 -10.82 -4.64
N THR A 416 0.17 -9.98 -4.16
CA THR A 416 -0.59 -10.18 -2.92
C THR A 416 -1.49 -11.43 -2.94
N THR A 417 -1.67 -12.04 -4.10
CA THR A 417 -2.54 -13.20 -4.33
C THR A 417 -1.84 -14.55 -4.31
N MET A 418 -0.56 -14.60 -3.93
CA MET A 418 0.26 -15.83 -3.92
C MET A 418 -0.35 -16.99 -3.09
N HIS A 419 -1.30 -16.74 -2.22
CA HIS A 419 -1.89 -17.79 -1.38
C HIS A 419 -3.08 -18.50 -2.00
N LYS A 420 -3.74 -17.96 -3.02
CA LYS A 420 -5.02 -18.51 -3.52
C LYS A 420 -4.96 -19.12 -4.91
N MET A 421 -4.04 -18.70 -5.76
CA MET A 421 -4.03 -19.11 -7.17
C MET A 421 -2.60 -19.27 -7.69
N HIS A 422 -2.40 -20.27 -8.56
CA HIS A 422 -1.15 -20.52 -9.27
C HIS A 422 -1.25 -19.96 -10.69
N ARG A 423 -0.35 -19.06 -11.06
CA ARG A 423 -0.31 -18.51 -12.42
C ARG A 423 1.00 -18.85 -13.07
N ALA A 424 0.96 -19.79 -14.01
CA ALA A 424 2.08 -20.07 -14.88
C ALA A 424 2.48 -18.79 -15.63
N GLY A 425 3.78 -18.48 -15.67
CA GLY A 425 4.31 -17.30 -16.37
C GLY A 425 4.19 -15.96 -15.64
N VAL A 426 3.57 -15.91 -14.46
CA VAL A 426 3.40 -14.69 -13.65
C VAL A 426 4.15 -14.78 -12.32
N ASP A 427 4.35 -15.98 -11.79
CA ASP A 427 5.02 -16.24 -10.54
C ASP A 427 6.39 -16.89 -10.78
N ASN A 428 7.37 -16.67 -9.90
CA ASN A 428 8.67 -17.30 -9.97
C ASN A 428 8.63 -18.64 -9.24
N TYR A 429 9.26 -19.63 -9.87
CA TYR A 429 9.41 -20.96 -9.31
C TYR A 429 10.89 -21.30 -9.20
N VAL A 430 11.33 -21.77 -8.05
CA VAL A 430 12.72 -22.15 -7.75
C VAL A 430 12.77 -23.64 -7.45
N THR A 431 13.77 -24.31 -7.99
CA THR A 431 14.02 -25.72 -7.70
C THR A 431 14.87 -25.86 -6.45
N THR A 432 14.29 -26.38 -5.38
CA THR A 432 15.02 -26.93 -4.26
C THR A 432 14.47 -28.35 -4.03
N GLN A 433 15.27 -29.38 -4.24
CA GLN A 433 14.88 -30.77 -4.05
C GLN A 433 13.67 -31.25 -4.89
N GLY A 434 13.50 -30.77 -6.13
CA GLY A 434 12.52 -31.31 -7.09
C GLY A 434 11.06 -30.88 -6.94
N ARG A 435 10.74 -29.93 -6.07
CA ARG A 435 9.35 -29.49 -5.82
C ARG A 435 9.16 -27.98 -5.95
N LEU A 436 8.01 -27.60 -6.48
CA LEU A 436 7.66 -26.23 -6.75
C LEU A 436 6.90 -25.57 -5.60
N ARG A 437 7.32 -24.37 -5.19
CA ARG A 437 6.70 -23.61 -4.12
C ARG A 437 6.66 -22.09 -4.36
N LYS A 438 5.80 -21.40 -3.65
CA LYS A 438 5.81 -19.93 -3.54
C LYS A 438 6.84 -19.48 -2.50
N LEU A 439 7.22 -18.20 -2.57
CA LEU A 439 8.02 -17.58 -1.53
C LEU A 439 7.24 -17.57 -0.20
N THR A 440 7.95 -17.75 0.90
CA THR A 440 7.40 -17.58 2.24
C THR A 440 7.28 -16.10 2.61
N PRO A 441 6.48 -15.72 3.62
CA PRO A 441 6.46 -14.36 4.14
C PRO A 441 7.83 -13.87 4.59
N ARG A 442 8.68 -14.74 5.16
CA ARG A 442 10.05 -14.41 5.57
C ARG A 442 10.93 -14.06 4.37
N GLU A 443 10.88 -14.85 3.31
CA GLU A 443 11.61 -14.56 2.08
C GLU A 443 11.13 -13.26 1.42
N CYS A 444 9.82 -13.01 1.45
CA CYS A 444 9.26 -11.74 0.99
C CYS A 444 9.79 -10.55 1.80
N LEU A 445 9.90 -10.67 3.13
CA LEU A 445 10.47 -9.64 4.00
C LEU A 445 11.97 -9.42 3.68
N ARG A 446 12.76 -10.49 3.52
CA ARG A 446 14.17 -10.39 3.10
C ARG A 446 14.31 -9.63 1.79
N LEU A 447 13.46 -9.95 0.79
CA LEU A 447 13.41 -9.27 -0.51
C LEU A 447 12.81 -7.85 -0.47
N MET A 448 12.32 -7.41 0.69
CA MET A 448 11.99 -6.02 0.99
C MET A 448 13.05 -5.35 1.86
N GLY A 449 14.16 -6.07 2.20
CA GLY A 449 15.27 -5.55 2.98
C GLY A 449 15.11 -5.66 4.50
N PHE A 450 14.08 -6.37 5.00
CA PHE A 450 13.92 -6.62 6.43
C PHE A 450 14.82 -7.77 6.89
N CYS A 451 15.45 -7.61 8.04
CA CYS A 451 16.27 -8.65 8.67
C CYS A 451 15.40 -9.78 9.26
N ASP A 452 16.02 -10.93 9.50
CA ASP A 452 15.32 -12.08 10.11
C ASP A 452 14.87 -11.83 11.57
N SER A 453 15.45 -10.85 12.24
CA SER A 453 15.01 -10.37 13.56
C SER A 453 13.62 -9.72 13.55
N PHE A 454 13.10 -9.33 12.37
CA PHE A 454 11.74 -8.79 12.27
C PHE A 454 10.71 -9.84 12.66
N LYS A 455 9.92 -9.57 13.70
CA LYS A 455 8.92 -10.49 14.26
C LYS A 455 7.67 -10.55 13.36
N ILE A 456 7.20 -11.76 13.07
CA ILE A 456 5.96 -12.03 12.33
C ILE A 456 4.89 -12.46 13.32
N GLU A 457 4.05 -11.51 13.76
CA GLU A 457 2.98 -11.71 14.76
C GLU A 457 1.58 -11.79 14.12
N VAL A 458 1.52 -11.86 12.80
CA VAL A 458 0.28 -11.90 12.04
C VAL A 458 0.24 -13.13 11.12
N SER A 459 -0.93 -13.43 10.56
CA SER A 459 -1.07 -14.53 9.60
C SER A 459 -0.23 -14.31 8.34
N ASP A 460 0.17 -15.39 7.68
CA ASP A 460 0.90 -15.34 6.41
C ASP A 460 0.22 -14.42 5.38
N THR A 461 -1.12 -14.50 5.27
CA THR A 461 -1.91 -13.64 4.37
C THR A 461 -1.68 -12.15 4.66
N ALA A 462 -1.78 -11.77 5.93
CA ALA A 462 -1.55 -10.39 6.34
C ALA A 462 -0.09 -9.97 6.11
N MET A 463 0.88 -10.86 6.37
CA MET A 463 2.28 -10.56 6.17
C MET A 463 2.65 -10.39 4.68
N TYR A 464 2.08 -11.20 3.78
CA TYR A 464 2.25 -10.97 2.34
C TYR A 464 1.71 -9.61 1.90
N GLN A 465 0.53 -9.20 2.43
CA GLN A 465 -0.05 -7.89 2.13
C GLN A 465 0.85 -6.77 2.64
N GLN A 466 1.33 -6.87 3.86
CA GLN A 466 2.20 -5.89 4.51
C GLN A 466 3.54 -5.77 3.79
N ALA A 467 4.18 -6.90 3.44
CA ALA A 467 5.40 -6.91 2.67
C ALA A 467 5.19 -6.26 1.28
N GLY A 468 4.08 -6.60 0.59
CA GLY A 468 3.75 -6.02 -0.71
C GLY A 468 3.47 -4.52 -0.69
N ASN A 469 2.92 -3.99 0.42
CA ASN A 469 2.68 -2.55 0.62
C ASN A 469 3.92 -1.79 1.08
N SER A 470 4.94 -2.47 1.60
CA SER A 470 6.09 -1.82 2.22
C SER A 470 6.98 -1.10 1.19
N ILE A 471 7.74 -0.14 1.65
CA ILE A 471 8.88 0.45 0.93
C ILE A 471 10.08 -0.48 1.10
N VAL A 472 10.95 -0.59 0.07
CA VAL A 472 12.19 -1.36 0.19
C VAL A 472 13.17 -0.64 1.09
N VAL A 473 13.59 -1.31 2.16
CA VAL A 473 14.47 -0.76 3.21
C VAL A 473 15.80 -0.28 2.65
N ASP A 474 16.43 -1.04 1.75
CA ASP A 474 17.73 -0.70 1.18
C ASP A 474 17.69 0.56 0.30
N VAL A 475 16.56 0.85 -0.35
CA VAL A 475 16.35 2.11 -1.07
C VAL A 475 16.29 3.28 -0.08
N LEU A 476 15.59 3.12 1.05
CA LEU A 476 15.53 4.13 2.10
C LEU A 476 16.91 4.37 2.73
N ILE A 477 17.69 3.30 2.98
CA ILE A 477 19.08 3.40 3.44
C ILE A 477 19.91 4.23 2.46
N ALA A 478 19.78 3.98 1.15
CA ALA A 478 20.51 4.71 0.13
C ALA A 478 20.13 6.20 0.10
N ILE A 479 18.85 6.52 0.21
CA ILE A 479 18.33 7.90 0.30
C ILE A 479 18.83 8.56 1.60
N MET A 480 18.70 7.89 2.75
CA MET A 480 19.14 8.44 4.05
C MET A 480 20.64 8.75 4.08
N LYS A 481 21.48 7.92 3.47
CA LYS A 481 22.91 8.21 3.30
C LYS A 481 23.16 9.51 2.55
N GLN A 482 22.35 9.85 1.55
CA GLN A 482 22.48 11.12 0.83
C GLN A 482 21.93 12.30 1.65
N ILE A 483 20.80 12.11 2.35
CA ILE A 483 20.26 13.13 3.26
C ILE A 483 21.32 13.49 4.32
N LEU A 484 21.98 12.53 4.94
CA LEU A 484 23.01 12.76 5.97
C LEU A 484 24.28 13.42 5.42
N LYS A 485 24.59 13.28 4.13
CA LYS A 485 25.67 14.04 3.49
C LYS A 485 25.30 15.53 3.37
N SER A 486 24.03 15.81 3.07
CA SER A 486 23.54 17.16 2.84
C SER A 486 23.13 17.88 4.14
N TYR A 487 22.73 17.14 5.17
CA TYR A 487 22.19 17.71 6.40
C TYR A 487 22.45 16.82 7.63
N ASP A 488 22.82 17.44 8.78
CA ASP A 488 22.88 16.81 10.10
C ASP A 488 21.60 17.08 10.88
N PHE A 489 20.94 16.01 11.38
CA PHE A 489 19.73 16.15 12.19
C PHE A 489 19.96 16.68 13.59
#